data_2cb0f9e9e583aefce3169e18689c5806
#
_entry.id   2cb0f9e9e583aefce3169e18689c5806
#
_cell.length_a   1.000
_cell.length_b   1.000
_cell.length_c   1.000
_cell.angle_alpha   90.00
_cell.angle_beta   90.00
_cell.angle_gamma   90.00
#
_symmetry.space_group_name_H-M   'P 1'
#
loop_
_entity.id
_entity.type
_entity.pdbx_description
1 polymer ?
#
loop_
_entity_poly.entity_id
_entity_poly.type
_entity_poly.pdbx_seq_one_letter_code
_entity_poly.pdbx_strand_id
1 'polypeptide(L)'
;MLYLLSNKWRDVNLNNEITVKLSCNINEFIRFLNEKDFVFIEKYIQDDTYFIHKNINIKNMSIRDIIKETIILRSVTTKTYVENEFLYKQKEFDSKGNIIKQDKTECKILNIDEGINFLKIIGFQKLMNIKEYDSVYKRDNLEIVIKEIDGGDILIEIEENEEFNTIERLKQKIIELNLPIDKSNFFVKKAEIELKKILGD
;
A
#
# COMPACT_ATOMS: atom_id res chain seq x y z
N MET A 1 5.04 23.73 25.55
CA MET A 1 4.21 23.92 24.34
C MET A 1 3.90 22.52 23.82
N LEU A 2 2.75 21.99 24.26
CA LEU A 2 2.31 20.63 23.94
C LEU A 2 1.81 20.62 22.48
N TYR A 3 2.48 19.91 21.61
CA TYR A 3 1.92 19.56 20.31
C TYR A 3 0.77 18.57 20.55
N LEU A 4 -0.42 19.03 20.26
CA LEU A 4 -1.61 18.21 20.18
C LEU A 4 -1.39 17.17 19.05
N LEU A 5 -1.07 15.95 19.47
CA LEU A 5 -1.26 14.78 18.63
C LEU A 5 -2.74 14.74 18.27
N SER A 6 -3.08 15.07 17.05
CA SER A 6 -4.43 14.88 16.54
C SER A 6 -4.68 13.37 16.44
N ASN A 7 -5.21 12.81 17.54
CA ASN A 7 -5.87 11.51 17.48
C ASN A 7 -7.10 11.65 16.60
N LYS A 8 -6.91 11.52 15.28
CA LYS A 8 -7.99 11.19 14.38
C LYS A 8 -8.34 9.73 14.64
N TRP A 9 -9.25 9.52 15.59
CA TRP A 9 -10.06 8.32 15.58
C TRP A 9 -10.84 8.35 14.27
N ARG A 10 -10.40 7.59 13.27
CA ARG A 10 -11.17 7.39 12.05
C ARG A 10 -12.27 6.39 12.40
N ASP A 11 -13.42 6.88 12.82
CA ASP A 11 -14.64 6.08 13.07
C ASP A 11 -15.29 5.56 11.78
N VAL A 12 -14.68 5.76 10.64
CA VAL A 12 -15.11 5.18 9.36
C VAL A 12 -13.91 4.45 8.79
N ASN A 13 -13.96 3.12 8.79
CA ASN A 13 -13.01 2.27 8.06
C ASN A 13 -13.18 2.48 6.55
N LEU A 14 -12.76 3.64 6.05
CA LEU A 14 -12.52 3.84 4.63
C LEU A 14 -11.20 3.17 4.33
N ASN A 15 -11.24 1.89 3.92
CA ASN A 15 -10.05 1.06 3.74
C ASN A 15 -9.86 0.63 2.28
N ASN A 16 -10.71 1.13 1.37
CA ASN A 16 -10.58 0.77 -0.02
C ASN A 16 -9.60 1.70 -0.73
N GLU A 17 -8.72 1.09 -1.49
CA GLU A 17 -7.71 1.76 -2.29
C GLU A 17 -7.78 1.28 -3.75
N ILE A 18 -7.53 2.16 -4.68
CA ILE A 18 -7.30 1.83 -6.08
C ILE A 18 -5.80 1.90 -6.31
N THR A 19 -5.23 0.81 -6.86
CA THR A 19 -3.83 0.74 -7.24
C THR A 19 -3.73 0.41 -8.72
N VAL A 20 -3.11 1.28 -9.50
CA VAL A 20 -2.99 1.16 -10.96
C VAL A 20 -1.54 1.31 -11.41
N LYS A 21 -1.20 0.77 -12.60
CA LYS A 21 0.09 1.04 -13.25
C LYS A 21 0.04 2.34 -14.03
N LEU A 22 1.19 3.02 -14.14
CA LEU A 22 1.35 4.11 -15.08
C LEU A 22 1.33 3.60 -16.53
N SER A 23 0.76 4.40 -17.44
CA SER A 23 0.87 4.21 -18.90
C SER A 23 1.91 5.11 -19.57
N CYS A 24 2.60 5.95 -18.79
CA CYS A 24 3.67 6.86 -19.22
C CYS A 24 4.85 6.78 -18.25
N ASN A 25 5.94 7.49 -18.51
CA ASN A 25 7.04 7.58 -17.55
C ASN A 25 6.69 8.53 -16.39
N ILE A 26 7.41 8.38 -15.26
CA ILE A 26 7.13 9.14 -14.04
C ILE A 26 7.23 10.67 -14.23
N ASN A 27 8.20 11.17 -15.03
CA ASN A 27 8.36 12.60 -15.24
C ASN A 27 7.20 13.20 -16.03
N GLU A 28 6.66 12.45 -17.00
CA GLU A 28 5.44 12.83 -17.74
C GLU A 28 4.24 12.84 -16.80
N PHE A 29 4.12 11.86 -15.90
CA PHE A 29 3.04 11.83 -14.93
C PHE A 29 3.10 12.99 -13.95
N ILE A 30 4.28 13.32 -13.41
CA ILE A 30 4.48 14.47 -12.52
C ILE A 30 4.12 15.79 -13.23
N ARG A 31 4.55 15.95 -14.49
CA ARG A 31 4.16 17.13 -15.30
C ARG A 31 2.65 17.21 -15.46
N PHE A 32 2.00 16.09 -15.79
CA PHE A 32 0.55 16.00 -15.89
C PHE A 32 -0.16 16.38 -14.58
N LEU A 33 0.33 15.89 -13.41
CA LEU A 33 -0.21 16.27 -12.12
C LEU A 33 -0.11 17.78 -11.88
N ASN A 34 1.02 18.39 -12.19
CA ASN A 34 1.24 19.83 -12.05
C ASN A 34 0.30 20.63 -12.99
N GLU A 35 0.08 20.19 -14.23
CA GLU A 35 -0.88 20.78 -15.17
C GLU A 35 -2.33 20.68 -14.72
N LYS A 36 -2.62 19.76 -13.78
CA LYS A 36 -3.92 19.55 -13.16
C LYS A 36 -4.01 20.16 -11.75
N ASP A 37 -3.09 21.05 -11.39
CA ASP A 37 -3.04 21.76 -10.11
C ASP A 37 -2.84 20.84 -8.88
N PHE A 38 -2.29 19.64 -9.07
CA PHE A 38 -1.83 18.84 -7.93
C PHE A 38 -0.53 19.40 -7.38
N VAL A 39 -0.47 19.57 -6.07
CA VAL A 39 0.68 20.08 -5.34
C VAL A 39 1.42 18.92 -4.69
N PHE A 40 2.74 18.89 -4.84
CA PHE A 40 3.59 17.95 -4.11
C PHE A 40 3.52 18.25 -2.61
N ILE A 41 3.26 17.23 -1.80
CA ILE A 41 3.14 17.35 -0.33
C ILE A 41 4.40 16.84 0.35
N GLU A 42 4.75 15.57 0.14
CA GLU A 42 5.89 14.95 0.79
C GLU A 42 6.43 13.75 0.01
N LYS A 43 7.61 13.31 0.43
CA LYS A 43 8.23 12.05 -0.02
C LYS A 43 8.66 11.26 1.20
N TYR A 44 8.39 9.94 1.18
CA TYR A 44 8.82 9.02 2.23
C TYR A 44 9.26 7.69 1.64
N ILE A 45 9.95 6.90 2.47
CA ILE A 45 10.33 5.52 2.15
C ILE A 45 9.45 4.62 2.99
N GLN A 46 8.79 3.65 2.35
CA GLN A 46 8.06 2.58 3.01
C GLN A 46 8.79 1.27 2.78
N ASP A 47 9.09 0.57 3.87
CA ASP A 47 9.80 -0.71 3.85
C ASP A 47 8.93 -1.76 4.54
N ASP A 48 8.31 -2.64 3.75
CA ASP A 48 7.39 -3.68 4.18
C ASP A 48 8.10 -5.04 4.17
N THR A 49 8.38 -5.59 5.35
CA THR A 49 8.87 -6.98 5.48
C THR A 49 7.71 -7.90 5.82
N TYR A 50 7.42 -8.86 4.97
CA TYR A 50 6.39 -9.87 5.13
C TYR A 50 6.95 -11.08 5.87
N PHE A 51 6.27 -11.49 6.92
CA PHE A 51 6.61 -12.65 7.74
C PHE A 51 5.50 -13.69 7.67
N ILE A 52 5.87 -14.98 7.58
CA ILE A 52 4.96 -16.11 7.57
C ILE A 52 5.37 -17.11 8.65
N HIS A 53 4.40 -17.79 9.28
CA HIS A 53 4.71 -18.76 10.32
C HIS A 53 5.38 -20.01 9.71
N LYS A 54 6.45 -20.51 10.34
CA LYS A 54 7.29 -21.62 9.85
C LYS A 54 6.52 -22.92 9.61
N ASN A 55 5.42 -23.13 10.33
CA ASN A 55 4.60 -24.34 10.20
C ASN A 55 3.69 -24.34 8.95
N ILE A 56 3.61 -23.21 8.23
CA ILE A 56 2.82 -23.11 7.01
C ILE A 56 3.59 -23.68 5.84
N ASN A 57 3.04 -24.71 5.21
CA ASN A 57 3.62 -25.29 4.01
C ASN A 57 3.08 -24.59 2.75
N ILE A 58 3.85 -23.67 2.19
CA ILE A 58 3.43 -22.84 1.06
C ILE A 58 3.43 -23.57 -0.30
N LYS A 59 4.02 -24.79 -0.40
CA LYS A 59 4.22 -25.48 -1.69
C LYS A 59 2.94 -25.71 -2.52
N ASN A 60 1.79 -25.84 -1.84
CA ASN A 60 0.52 -26.14 -2.51
C ASN A 60 -0.50 -25.00 -2.32
N MET A 61 -0.05 -23.84 -1.88
CA MET A 61 -0.91 -22.67 -1.65
C MET A 61 -0.88 -21.74 -2.86
N SER A 62 -2.01 -21.11 -3.14
CA SER A 62 -2.02 -20.00 -4.09
C SER A 62 -1.23 -18.80 -3.52
N ILE A 63 -0.66 -17.98 -4.39
CA ILE A 63 0.03 -16.73 -4.02
C ILE A 63 -0.83 -15.90 -3.05
N ARG A 64 -2.12 -15.79 -3.35
CA ARG A 64 -3.08 -15.04 -2.52
C ARG A 64 -3.25 -15.63 -1.13
N ASP A 65 -3.33 -16.95 -1.02
CA ASP A 65 -3.49 -17.61 0.27
C ASP A 65 -2.21 -17.49 1.10
N ILE A 66 -1.03 -17.55 0.48
CA ILE A 66 0.24 -17.27 1.16
C ILE A 66 0.24 -15.85 1.74
N ILE A 67 -0.17 -14.84 0.96
CA ILE A 67 -0.20 -13.44 1.42
C ILE A 67 -1.18 -13.25 2.60
N LYS A 68 -2.32 -13.94 2.63
CA LYS A 68 -3.27 -13.88 3.75
C LYS A 68 -2.69 -14.37 5.07
N GLU A 69 -1.72 -15.28 5.02
CA GLU A 69 -1.07 -15.85 6.22
C GLU A 69 0.10 -14.99 6.72
N THR A 70 0.31 -13.80 6.15
CA THR A 70 1.46 -12.97 6.51
C THR A 70 1.12 -11.89 7.53
N ILE A 71 2.09 -11.61 8.39
CA ILE A 71 2.16 -10.36 9.17
C ILE A 71 3.20 -9.48 8.48
N ILE A 72 2.86 -8.20 8.29
CA ILE A 72 3.78 -7.23 7.71
C ILE A 72 4.39 -6.43 8.86
N LEU A 73 5.71 -6.32 8.85
CA LEU A 73 6.43 -5.37 9.66
C LEU A 73 6.84 -4.21 8.76
N ARG A 74 6.25 -3.06 8.99
CA ARG A 74 6.42 -1.84 8.20
C ARG A 74 7.31 -0.84 8.91
N SER A 75 8.20 -0.21 8.16
CA SER A 75 8.89 1.01 8.56
C SER A 75 8.61 2.11 7.55
N VAL A 76 8.13 3.25 8.02
CA VAL A 76 7.94 4.47 7.21
C VAL A 76 8.96 5.49 7.65
N THR A 77 9.83 5.91 6.73
CA THR A 77 10.87 6.92 6.96
C THR A 77 10.56 8.18 6.18
N THR A 78 10.28 9.26 6.88
CA THR A 78 10.15 10.62 6.31
C THR A 78 11.44 11.43 6.56
N LYS A 79 11.46 12.69 6.20
CA LYS A 79 12.57 13.61 6.52
C LYS A 79 12.72 13.89 8.02
N THR A 80 11.66 13.71 8.79
CA THR A 80 11.56 14.19 10.19
C THR A 80 11.36 13.10 11.22
N TYR A 81 10.84 11.93 10.82
CA TYR A 81 10.55 10.82 11.72
C TYR A 81 10.65 9.47 11.05
N VAL A 82 10.78 8.43 11.88
CA VAL A 82 10.61 7.03 11.49
C VAL A 82 9.46 6.47 12.33
N GLU A 83 8.53 5.80 11.66
CA GLU A 83 7.43 5.10 12.31
C GLU A 83 7.48 3.62 11.95
N ASN A 84 7.30 2.75 12.95
CA ASN A 84 7.31 1.31 12.76
C ASN A 84 6.03 0.70 13.29
N GLU A 85 5.50 -0.30 12.57
CA GLU A 85 4.25 -0.95 12.94
C GLU A 85 4.16 -2.39 12.45
N PHE A 86 3.43 -3.21 13.19
CA PHE A 86 2.89 -4.46 12.67
C PHE A 86 1.58 -4.18 11.95
N LEU A 87 1.40 -4.82 10.80
CA LEU A 87 0.19 -4.77 10.02
C LEU A 87 -0.31 -6.18 9.75
N TYR A 88 -1.60 -6.37 9.92
CA TYR A 88 -2.29 -7.55 9.45
C TYR A 88 -3.45 -7.11 8.55
N LYS A 89 -3.44 -7.54 7.28
CA LYS A 89 -4.44 -7.16 6.29
C LYS A 89 -5.24 -8.38 5.86
N GLN A 90 -6.56 -8.31 6.04
CA GLN A 90 -7.50 -9.30 5.49
C GLN A 90 -8.25 -8.69 4.31
N LYS A 91 -8.28 -9.38 3.18
CA LYS A 91 -8.97 -8.93 1.97
C LYS A 91 -10.01 -9.96 1.55
N GLU A 92 -11.24 -9.48 1.30
CA GLU A 92 -12.29 -10.25 0.67
C GLU A 92 -12.35 -9.91 -0.82
N PHE A 93 -12.65 -10.91 -1.65
CA PHE A 93 -12.64 -10.76 -3.09
C PHE A 93 -13.96 -11.23 -3.69
N ASP A 94 -14.42 -10.55 -4.75
CA ASP A 94 -15.53 -11.01 -5.57
C ASP A 94 -15.12 -12.19 -6.48
N SER A 95 -16.08 -12.75 -7.21
CA SER A 95 -15.85 -13.85 -8.17
C SER A 95 -14.91 -13.49 -9.33
N LYS A 96 -14.68 -12.18 -9.58
CA LYS A 96 -13.76 -11.65 -10.59
C LYS A 96 -12.37 -11.37 -10.02
N GLY A 97 -12.19 -11.55 -8.69
CA GLY A 97 -10.94 -11.29 -7.99
C GLY A 97 -10.68 -9.82 -7.65
N ASN A 98 -11.70 -8.95 -7.72
CA ASN A 98 -11.61 -7.58 -7.22
C ASN A 98 -11.72 -7.57 -5.69
N ILE A 99 -11.03 -6.65 -5.04
CA ILE A 99 -11.15 -6.43 -3.60
C ILE A 99 -12.50 -5.75 -3.34
N ILE A 100 -13.34 -6.38 -2.52
CA ILE A 100 -14.65 -5.85 -2.10
C ILE A 100 -14.64 -5.37 -0.65
N LYS A 101 -13.68 -5.85 0.15
CA LYS A 101 -13.47 -5.43 1.52
C LYS A 101 -12.02 -5.63 1.92
N GLN A 102 -11.48 -4.72 2.72
CA GLN A 102 -10.18 -4.84 3.33
C GLN A 102 -10.28 -4.44 4.81
N ASP A 103 -9.96 -5.38 5.70
CA ASP A 103 -9.76 -5.09 7.13
C ASP A 103 -8.26 -4.97 7.40
N LYS A 104 -7.88 -3.96 8.19
CA LYS A 104 -6.50 -3.66 8.55
C LYS A 104 -6.40 -3.53 10.06
N THR A 105 -5.50 -4.30 10.67
CA THR A 105 -5.14 -4.16 12.08
C THR A 105 -3.70 -3.67 12.16
N GLU A 106 -3.48 -2.62 12.94
CA GLU A 106 -2.19 -1.96 13.11
C GLU A 106 -1.77 -1.95 14.58
N CYS A 107 -0.47 -2.16 14.81
CA CYS A 107 0.11 -2.03 16.13
C CYS A 107 1.46 -1.33 16.01
N LYS A 108 1.56 -0.09 16.50
CA LYS A 108 2.82 0.68 16.51
C LYS A 108 3.84 0.05 17.44
N ILE A 109 5.09 0.04 16.99
CA ILE A 109 6.24 -0.45 17.76
C ILE A 109 7.35 0.59 17.77
N LEU A 110 8.14 0.61 18.83
CA LEU A 110 9.21 1.59 18.99
C LEU A 110 10.49 1.21 18.23
N ASN A 111 10.75 -0.09 18.09
CA ASN A 111 12.00 -0.59 17.53
C ASN A 111 11.74 -1.73 16.54
N ILE A 112 12.24 -1.55 15.31
CA ILE A 112 12.04 -2.52 14.23
C ILE A 112 12.77 -3.85 14.51
N ASP A 113 13.98 -3.80 15.09
CA ASP A 113 14.77 -5.00 15.36
C ASP A 113 14.13 -5.84 16.48
N GLU A 114 13.54 -5.21 17.49
CA GLU A 114 12.76 -5.88 18.51
C GLU A 114 11.51 -6.52 17.93
N GLY A 115 10.84 -5.86 16.99
CA GLY A 115 9.70 -6.40 16.23
C GLY A 115 10.10 -7.65 15.43
N ILE A 116 11.22 -7.61 14.71
CA ILE A 116 11.76 -8.77 13.98
C ILE A 116 12.07 -9.92 14.95
N ASN A 117 12.72 -9.62 16.07
CA ASN A 117 13.07 -10.62 17.06
C ASN A 117 11.84 -11.28 17.70
N PHE A 118 10.84 -10.47 18.04
CA PHE A 118 9.56 -10.96 18.54
C PHE A 118 8.92 -11.97 17.57
N LEU A 119 8.78 -11.60 16.28
CA LEU A 119 8.21 -12.49 15.27
C LEU A 119 9.00 -13.79 15.15
N LYS A 120 10.35 -13.73 15.19
CA LYS A 120 11.20 -14.95 15.16
C LYS A 120 10.96 -15.87 16.36
N ILE A 121 10.83 -15.31 17.57
CA ILE A 121 10.59 -16.06 18.81
C ILE A 121 9.25 -16.80 18.74
N ILE A 122 8.19 -16.16 18.23
CA ILE A 122 6.87 -16.77 18.10
C ILE A 122 6.72 -17.64 16.84
N GLY A 123 7.82 -17.95 16.14
CA GLY A 123 7.85 -18.95 15.07
C GLY A 123 7.66 -18.42 13.66
N PHE A 124 7.71 -17.11 13.44
CA PHE A 124 7.65 -16.53 12.10
C PHE A 124 9.04 -16.47 11.45
N GLN A 125 9.05 -16.47 10.12
CA GLN A 125 10.24 -16.27 9.29
C GLN A 125 9.93 -15.26 8.18
N LYS A 126 10.96 -14.55 7.73
CA LYS A 126 10.83 -13.61 6.61
C LYS A 126 10.45 -14.38 5.33
N LEU A 127 9.41 -13.91 4.66
CA LEU A 127 8.97 -14.40 3.36
C LEU A 127 9.52 -13.54 2.22
N MET A 128 9.29 -12.22 2.29
CA MET A 128 9.74 -11.25 1.29
C MET A 128 9.91 -9.87 1.91
N ASN A 129 10.47 -8.96 1.14
CA ASN A 129 10.55 -7.55 1.47
C ASN A 129 10.17 -6.72 0.25
N ILE A 130 9.39 -5.67 0.46
CA ILE A 130 9.00 -4.71 -0.56
C ILE A 130 9.36 -3.33 -0.03
N LYS A 131 10.27 -2.65 -0.72
CA LYS A 131 10.66 -1.29 -0.42
C LYS A 131 10.13 -0.36 -1.50
N GLU A 132 9.58 0.77 -1.08
CA GLU A 132 8.96 1.77 -1.95
C GLU A 132 9.48 3.16 -1.64
N TYR A 133 9.56 3.98 -2.67
CA TYR A 133 9.84 5.42 -2.58
C TYR A 133 8.56 6.14 -2.99
N ASP A 134 7.83 6.62 -1.99
CA ASP A 134 6.51 7.18 -2.18
C ASP A 134 6.56 8.70 -2.31
N SER A 135 5.80 9.25 -3.25
CA SER A 135 5.66 10.69 -3.45
C SER A 135 4.18 11.06 -3.45
N VAL A 136 3.78 11.90 -2.51
CA VAL A 136 2.38 12.30 -2.29
C VAL A 136 2.09 13.60 -3.01
N TYR A 137 1.03 13.60 -3.80
CA TYR A 137 0.46 14.77 -4.48
C TYR A 137 -0.98 14.96 -4.10
N LYS A 138 -1.41 16.20 -3.91
CA LYS A 138 -2.76 16.52 -3.46
C LYS A 138 -3.38 17.67 -4.24
N ARG A 139 -4.67 17.55 -4.55
CA ARG A 139 -5.52 18.62 -5.03
C ARG A 139 -6.87 18.51 -4.34
N ASP A 140 -7.30 19.56 -3.67
CA ASP A 140 -8.52 19.57 -2.85
C ASP A 140 -8.51 18.40 -1.83
N ASN A 141 -9.51 17.53 -1.87
CA ASN A 141 -9.61 16.36 -1.03
C ASN A 141 -9.03 15.09 -1.68
N LEU A 142 -8.54 15.18 -2.92
CA LEU A 142 -7.98 14.04 -3.62
C LEU A 142 -6.47 13.95 -3.42
N GLU A 143 -6.02 12.82 -2.93
CA GLU A 143 -4.61 12.48 -2.75
C GLU A 143 -4.20 11.37 -3.71
N ILE A 144 -3.05 11.53 -4.34
CA ILE A 144 -2.45 10.57 -5.26
C ILE A 144 -1.05 10.26 -4.76
N VAL A 145 -0.77 8.99 -4.53
CA VAL A 145 0.56 8.51 -4.14
C VAL A 145 1.22 7.81 -5.32
N ILE A 146 2.38 8.31 -5.74
CA ILE A 146 3.25 7.61 -6.69
C ILE A 146 4.15 6.69 -5.89
N LYS A 147 4.08 5.39 -6.14
CA LYS A 147 4.86 4.34 -5.46
C LYS A 147 5.90 3.76 -6.41
N GLU A 148 7.15 4.12 -6.21
CA GLU A 148 8.28 3.56 -6.96
C GLU A 148 8.81 2.34 -6.20
N ILE A 149 8.44 1.12 -6.63
CA ILE A 149 8.91 -0.12 -6.00
C ILE A 149 10.37 -0.33 -6.36
N ASP A 150 11.22 -0.58 -5.37
CA ASP A 150 12.65 -0.85 -5.57
C ASP A 150 12.86 -2.10 -6.45
N GLY A 151 13.44 -1.89 -7.64
CA GLY A 151 13.60 -2.95 -8.65
C GLY A 151 12.29 -3.45 -9.28
N GLY A 152 11.18 -2.73 -9.10
CA GLY A 152 9.84 -3.13 -9.53
C GLY A 152 9.12 -2.13 -10.42
N ASP A 153 7.80 -2.21 -10.38
CA ASP A 153 6.88 -1.34 -11.12
C ASP A 153 6.72 0.04 -10.44
N ILE A 154 6.26 1.02 -11.21
CA ILE A 154 5.73 2.28 -10.66
C ILE A 154 4.21 2.17 -10.63
N LEU A 155 3.65 2.30 -9.44
CA LEU A 155 2.22 2.23 -9.19
C LEU A 155 1.69 3.58 -8.73
N ILE A 156 0.40 3.80 -8.97
CA ILE A 156 -0.35 4.93 -8.44
C ILE A 156 -1.39 4.38 -7.48
N GLU A 157 -1.40 4.90 -6.27
CA GLU A 157 -2.39 4.56 -5.26
C GLU A 157 -3.27 5.76 -4.95
N ILE A 158 -4.56 5.54 -4.87
CA ILE A 158 -5.57 6.54 -4.55
C ILE A 158 -6.54 5.90 -3.57
N GLU A 159 -6.65 6.49 -2.37
CA GLU A 159 -7.50 5.99 -1.30
C GLU A 159 -8.88 6.67 -1.32
N GLU A 160 -9.89 5.95 -0.83
CA GLU A 160 -11.20 6.51 -0.52
C GLU A 160 -11.07 7.62 0.54
N ASN A 161 -11.98 8.58 0.45
CA ASN A 161 -12.12 9.65 1.43
C ASN A 161 -13.62 9.99 1.61
N GLU A 162 -13.94 10.98 2.42
CA GLU A 162 -15.33 11.36 2.71
C GLU A 162 -16.13 11.76 1.46
N GLU A 163 -15.49 12.34 0.45
CA GLU A 163 -16.11 12.75 -0.82
C GLU A 163 -16.25 11.58 -1.80
N PHE A 164 -15.19 10.74 -1.88
CA PHE A 164 -15.11 9.56 -2.75
C PHE A 164 -15.14 8.29 -1.91
N ASN A 165 -16.26 8.02 -1.25
CA ASN A 165 -16.44 6.99 -0.24
C ASN A 165 -16.90 5.63 -0.81
N THR A 166 -16.79 5.43 -2.11
CA THR A 166 -16.98 4.14 -2.79
C THR A 166 -15.98 3.98 -3.91
N ILE A 167 -15.61 2.73 -4.18
CA ILE A 167 -14.73 2.36 -5.30
C ILE A 167 -15.24 2.91 -6.63
N GLU A 168 -16.55 2.87 -6.87
CA GLU A 168 -17.18 3.36 -8.09
C GLU A 168 -16.98 4.87 -8.27
N ARG A 169 -17.21 5.66 -7.21
CA ARG A 169 -17.00 7.12 -7.23
C ARG A 169 -15.54 7.46 -7.45
N LEU A 170 -14.65 6.72 -6.79
CA LEU A 170 -13.21 6.93 -6.95
C LEU A 170 -12.74 6.61 -8.39
N LYS A 171 -13.21 5.50 -8.97
CA LYS A 171 -12.97 5.17 -10.38
C LYS A 171 -13.49 6.23 -11.33
N GLN A 172 -14.72 6.70 -11.09
CA GLN A 172 -15.33 7.76 -11.90
C GLN A 172 -14.46 9.02 -11.88
N LYS A 173 -13.98 9.43 -10.69
CA LYS A 173 -13.10 10.58 -10.54
C LYS A 173 -11.78 10.43 -11.28
N ILE A 174 -11.16 9.25 -11.21
CA ILE A 174 -9.92 8.93 -11.94
C ILE A 174 -10.12 9.03 -13.46
N ILE A 175 -11.28 8.56 -13.95
CA ILE A 175 -11.63 8.63 -15.37
C ILE A 175 -11.82 10.10 -15.81
N GLU A 176 -12.54 10.90 -15.02
CA GLU A 176 -12.77 12.33 -15.27
C GLU A 176 -11.47 13.14 -15.32
N LEU A 177 -10.52 12.81 -14.44
CA LEU A 177 -9.19 13.44 -14.44
C LEU A 177 -8.38 13.08 -15.67
N ASN A 178 -8.76 12.02 -16.37
CA ASN A 178 -8.05 11.47 -17.52
C ASN A 178 -6.57 11.20 -17.24
N LEU A 179 -6.29 10.60 -16.07
CA LEU A 179 -4.92 10.24 -15.68
C LEU A 179 -4.29 9.29 -16.71
N PRO A 180 -2.99 9.45 -17.05
CA PRO A 180 -2.27 8.55 -17.94
C PRO A 180 -1.86 7.25 -17.21
N ILE A 181 -2.85 6.42 -16.94
CA ILE A 181 -2.75 5.15 -16.22
C ILE A 181 -3.30 4.00 -17.05
N ASP A 182 -2.90 2.77 -16.70
CA ASP A 182 -3.50 1.57 -17.25
C ASP A 182 -4.90 1.34 -16.65
N LYS A 183 -5.93 1.61 -17.45
CA LYS A 183 -7.35 1.48 -17.06
C LYS A 183 -7.88 0.05 -17.16
N SER A 184 -7.06 -0.92 -17.57
CA SER A 184 -7.48 -2.33 -17.67
C SER A 184 -7.54 -3.01 -16.30
N ASN A 185 -6.78 -2.52 -15.30
CA ASN A 185 -6.73 -3.08 -13.96
C ASN A 185 -6.63 -1.97 -12.88
N PHE A 186 -7.72 -1.74 -12.16
CA PHE A 186 -7.79 -0.79 -11.04
C PHE A 186 -7.35 -1.38 -9.70
N PHE A 187 -6.98 -2.66 -9.65
CA PHE A 187 -6.60 -3.35 -8.42
C PHE A 187 -5.31 -4.15 -8.64
N VAL A 188 -4.23 -3.45 -8.96
CA VAL A 188 -2.90 -4.05 -9.05
C VAL A 188 -2.49 -4.55 -7.67
N LYS A 189 -2.17 -5.83 -7.57
CA LYS A 189 -1.85 -6.48 -6.30
C LYS A 189 -0.34 -6.58 -6.15
N LYS A 190 0.28 -5.49 -5.69
CA LYS A 190 1.74 -5.36 -5.51
C LYS A 190 2.37 -6.58 -4.85
N ALA A 191 1.86 -6.99 -3.68
CA ALA A 191 2.41 -8.11 -2.94
C ALA A 191 2.32 -9.45 -3.70
N GLU A 192 1.22 -9.68 -4.45
CA GLU A 192 1.09 -10.89 -5.29
C GLU A 192 2.13 -10.88 -6.42
N ILE A 193 2.38 -9.71 -7.03
CA ILE A 193 3.37 -9.56 -8.12
C ILE A 193 4.79 -9.83 -7.59
N GLU A 194 5.15 -9.20 -6.47
CA GLU A 194 6.49 -9.34 -5.90
C GLU A 194 6.74 -10.77 -5.39
N LEU A 195 5.74 -11.41 -4.78
CA LEU A 195 5.87 -12.80 -4.34
C LEU A 195 6.03 -13.77 -5.52
N LYS A 196 5.31 -13.56 -6.63
CA LYS A 196 5.49 -14.36 -7.88
C LYS A 196 6.91 -14.30 -8.40
N LYS A 197 7.51 -13.10 -8.45
CA LYS A 197 8.91 -12.94 -8.89
C LYS A 197 9.88 -13.77 -8.03
N ILE A 198 9.63 -13.85 -6.71
CA ILE A 198 10.48 -14.60 -5.78
C ILE A 198 10.30 -16.11 -5.92
N LEU A 199 9.07 -16.57 -6.15
CA LEU A 199 8.76 -18.01 -6.27
C LEU A 199 9.03 -18.57 -7.66
N GLY A 200 9.26 -17.71 -8.67
CA GLY A 200 9.58 -18.12 -10.05
C GLY A 200 8.37 -18.56 -10.86
N ASP A 201 7.16 -18.03 -10.51
CA ASP A 201 5.90 -18.27 -11.22
C ASP A 201 5.64 -17.18 -12.30
#